data_98d73b50eade669892d848a0a1b13e2a
#
_entry.id   98d73b50eade669892d848a0a1b13e2a
#
_cell.length_a   1.000
_cell.length_b   1.000
_cell.length_c   1.000
_cell.angle_alpha   90.00
_cell.angle_beta   90.00
_cell.angle_gamma   90.00
#
_symmetry.space_group_name_H-M   'P 1'
#
loop_
_entity.id
_entity.type
_entity.pdbx_description
1 polymer ?
#
loop_
_entity_poly.entity_id
_entity_poly.type
_entity_poly.pdbx_seq_one_letter_code
_entity_poly.pdbx_strand_id
1 'polypeptide(L)' 'MSEEALNSATARLEQAIARIERASRARDDIGNGLAEALASLEVRHGTLRERVQETIERLDVLIGQEGAR' A
#
# COMPACT_ATOMS: atom_id res chain seq x y z
N MET A 1 -48.43 14.28 -0.01
CA MET A 1 -47.59 13.30 -0.70
C MET A 1 -48.13 11.90 -0.49
N SER A 2 -48.22 11.09 -1.51
CA SER A 2 -48.74 9.72 -1.38
C SER A 2 -47.76 8.85 -0.62
N GLU A 3 -48.29 7.82 0.03
CA GLU A 3 -47.47 6.82 0.70
C GLU A 3 -46.51 6.11 -0.25
N GLU A 4 -46.98 5.85 -1.48
CA GLU A 4 -46.14 5.26 -2.55
C GLU A 4 -44.96 6.15 -2.92
N ALA A 5 -45.21 7.49 -2.98
CA ALA A 5 -44.13 8.42 -3.29
C ALA A 5 -43.10 8.47 -2.17
N LEU A 6 -43.53 8.40 -0.92
CA LEU A 6 -42.65 8.35 0.24
C LEU A 6 -41.81 7.06 0.24
N ASN A 7 -42.47 5.92 -0.03
CA ASN A 7 -41.77 4.62 -0.09
C ASN A 7 -40.74 4.60 -1.21
N SER A 8 -41.08 5.14 -2.38
CA SER A 8 -40.15 5.26 -3.50
C SER A 8 -38.94 6.13 -3.16
N ALA A 9 -39.20 7.29 -2.52
CA ALA A 9 -38.12 8.17 -2.10
C ALA A 9 -37.20 7.52 -1.07
N THR A 10 -37.76 6.78 -0.12
CA THR A 10 -37.03 6.07 0.90
C THR A 10 -36.14 4.96 0.25
N ALA A 11 -36.70 4.21 -0.69
CA ALA A 11 -35.97 3.17 -1.42
C ALA A 11 -34.79 3.76 -2.19
N ARG A 12 -34.97 4.93 -2.82
CA ARG A 12 -33.87 5.62 -3.53
C ARG A 12 -32.78 6.05 -2.58
N LEU A 13 -33.15 6.56 -1.42
CA LEU A 13 -32.17 6.95 -0.40
C LEU A 13 -31.38 5.74 0.10
N GLU A 14 -32.05 4.64 0.38
CA GLU A 14 -31.40 3.41 0.81
C GLU A 14 -30.42 2.90 -0.23
N GLN A 15 -30.80 2.93 -1.51
CA GLN A 15 -29.91 2.55 -2.60
C GLN A 15 -28.70 3.47 -2.71
N ALA A 16 -28.91 4.76 -2.55
CA ALA A 16 -27.83 5.75 -2.59
C ALA A 16 -26.84 5.54 -1.43
N ILE A 17 -27.37 5.30 -0.23
CA ILE A 17 -26.53 4.99 0.94
C ILE A 17 -25.73 3.71 0.73
N ALA A 18 -26.36 2.67 0.20
CA ALA A 18 -25.67 1.41 -0.09
C ALA A 18 -24.51 1.60 -1.09
N ARG A 19 -24.71 2.45 -2.10
CA ARG A 19 -23.65 2.78 -3.08
C ARG A 19 -22.50 3.53 -2.43
N ILE A 20 -22.82 4.48 -1.57
CA ILE A 20 -21.80 5.24 -0.82
C ILE A 20 -20.99 4.32 0.08
N GLU A 21 -21.65 3.42 0.81
CA GLU A 21 -20.98 2.46 1.68
C GLU A 21 -20.05 1.52 0.91
N ARG A 22 -20.49 1.04 -0.26
CA ARG A 22 -19.65 0.18 -1.12
C ARG A 22 -18.45 0.94 -1.66
N ALA A 23 -18.66 2.17 -2.11
CA ALA A 23 -17.56 3.00 -2.61
C ALA A 23 -16.55 3.32 -1.50
N SER A 24 -17.03 3.59 -0.30
CA SER A 24 -16.18 3.86 0.86
C SER A 24 -15.33 2.64 1.24
N ARG A 25 -15.94 1.45 1.24
CA ARG A 25 -15.19 0.20 1.51
C ARG A 25 -14.15 -0.08 0.45
N ALA A 26 -14.49 0.11 -0.83
CA ALA A 26 -13.54 -0.07 -1.92
C ALA A 26 -12.35 0.88 -1.80
N ARG A 27 -12.61 2.13 -1.41
CA ARG A 27 -11.57 3.13 -1.18
C ARG A 27 -10.66 2.72 -0.02
N ASP A 28 -11.23 2.23 1.08
CA ASP A 28 -10.48 1.78 2.24
C ASP A 28 -9.60 0.57 1.89
N ASP A 29 -10.12 -0.37 1.12
CA ASP A 29 -9.38 -1.54 0.66
C ASP A 29 -8.20 -1.16 -0.22
N ILE A 30 -8.37 -0.20 -1.12
CA ILE A 30 -7.29 0.33 -1.96
C ILE A 30 -6.23 1.00 -1.09
N GLY A 31 -6.65 1.83 -0.14
CA GLY A 31 -5.74 2.49 0.79
C GLY A 31 -4.92 1.51 1.61
N ASN A 32 -5.57 0.47 2.14
CA ASN A 32 -4.89 -0.58 2.90
C ASN A 32 -3.91 -1.37 2.02
N GLY A 33 -4.30 -1.69 0.79
CA GLY A 33 -3.43 -2.38 -0.17
C GLY A 33 -2.19 -1.56 -0.51
N LEU A 34 -2.34 -0.25 -0.69
CA LEU A 34 -1.21 0.64 -0.93
C LEU A 34 -0.27 0.73 0.28
N ALA A 35 -0.83 0.80 1.49
CA ALA A 35 -0.03 0.83 2.71
C ALA A 35 0.79 -0.45 2.88
N GLU A 36 0.19 -1.60 2.62
CA GLU A 36 0.89 -2.89 2.66
C GLU A 36 2.00 -2.97 1.61
N ALA A 37 1.72 -2.51 0.39
CA ALA A 37 2.71 -2.50 -0.69
C ALA A 37 3.88 -1.59 -0.34
N LEU A 38 3.63 -0.43 0.23
CA LEU A 38 4.68 0.49 0.67
C LEU A 38 5.54 -0.12 1.77
N ALA A 39 4.91 -0.73 2.77
CA ALA A 39 5.64 -1.40 3.86
C ALA A 39 6.54 -2.52 3.33
N SER A 40 6.03 -3.33 2.40
CA SER A 40 6.82 -4.39 1.75
C SER A 40 8.00 -3.80 0.96
N LEU A 41 7.77 -2.72 0.23
CA LEU A 41 8.82 -2.05 -0.53
C LEU A 41 9.90 -1.48 0.38
N GLU A 42 9.54 -0.89 1.50
CA GLU A 42 10.49 -0.37 2.48
C GLU A 42 11.40 -1.47 3.04
N VAL A 43 10.82 -2.64 3.36
CA VAL A 43 11.59 -3.80 3.84
C VAL A 43 12.57 -4.28 2.77
N ARG A 44 12.11 -4.42 1.53
CA ARG A 44 12.96 -4.84 0.40
C ARG A 44 14.09 -3.85 0.15
N HIS A 45 13.77 -2.58 0.21
CA HIS A 45 14.76 -1.51 0.02
C HIS A 45 15.82 -1.55 1.11
N GLY A 46 15.42 -1.74 2.37
CA GLY A 46 16.34 -1.90 3.48
C GLY A 46 17.26 -3.10 3.31
N THR A 47 16.72 -4.25 2.93
CA THR A 47 17.50 -5.46 2.66
C THR A 47 18.51 -5.24 1.52
N LEU A 48 18.07 -4.59 0.45
CA LEU A 48 18.93 -4.30 -0.68
C LEU A 48 20.08 -3.37 -0.29
N ARG A 49 19.80 -2.35 0.48
CA ARG A 49 20.82 -1.43 0.99
C ARG A 49 21.86 -2.16 1.83
N GLU A 50 21.44 -3.06 2.71
CA GLU A 50 22.34 -3.86 3.53
C GLU A 50 23.24 -4.74 2.68
N ARG A 51 22.69 -5.38 1.64
CA ARG A 51 23.47 -6.23 0.72
C ARG A 51 24.50 -5.43 -0.08
N VAL A 52 24.10 -4.26 -0.54
CA VAL A 52 25.01 -3.35 -1.26
C VAL A 52 26.14 -2.91 -0.33
N GLN A 53 25.82 -2.55 0.91
CA GLN A 53 26.81 -2.15 1.90
C GLN A 53 27.80 -3.25 2.21
N GLU A 54 27.31 -4.49 2.39
CA GLU A 54 28.16 -5.65 2.62
C GLU A 54 29.09 -5.92 1.43
N THR A 55 28.56 -5.77 0.21
CA THR A 55 29.36 -5.96 -1.02
C THR A 55 30.46 -4.91 -1.12
N ILE A 56 30.14 -3.66 -0.81
CA ILE A 56 31.13 -2.58 -0.81
C ILE A 56 32.23 -2.86 0.23
N GLU A 57 31.87 -3.30 1.42
CA GLU A 57 32.81 -3.62 2.47
C GLU A 57 33.74 -4.78 2.07
N ARG A 58 33.20 -5.81 1.42
CA ARG A 58 34.00 -6.93 0.89
C ARG A 58 34.96 -6.47 -0.19
N LEU A 59 34.52 -5.61 -1.08
CA LEU A 59 35.38 -5.04 -2.12
C LEU A 59 36.50 -4.20 -1.51
N ASP A 60 36.19 -3.40 -0.52
CA ASP A 60 37.19 -2.59 0.17
C ASP A 60 38.25 -3.44 0.84
N VAL A 61 37.85 -4.55 1.47
CA VAL A 61 38.79 -5.52 2.06
C VAL A 61 39.69 -6.13 0.99
N LEU A 62 39.13 -6.58 -0.13
CA LEU A 62 39.88 -7.17 -1.22
C LEU A 62 40.86 -6.18 -1.85
N ILE A 63 40.45 -4.96 -2.08
CA ILE A 63 41.30 -3.90 -2.61
C ILE A 63 42.42 -3.60 -1.64
N GLY A 64 42.14 -3.54 -0.34
CA GLY A 64 43.13 -3.33 0.70
C GLY A 64 44.18 -4.46 0.75
N GLN A 65 43.73 -5.71 0.59
CA GLN A 65 44.62 -6.88 0.56
C GLN A 65 45.54 -6.87 -0.67
N GLU A 66 44.98 -6.55 -1.84
CA GLU A 66 45.81 -6.44 -3.05
C GLU A 66 46.80 -5.29 -2.96
N GLY A 67 46.38 -4.16 -2.41
CA GLY A 67 47.27 -3.00 -2.20
C GLY A 67 48.39 -3.27 -1.23
N ALA A 68 48.23 -4.26 -0.33
CA ALA A 68 49.25 -4.64 0.64
C ALA A 68 50.32 -5.61 0.07
N ARG A 69 50.06 -6.14 -1.11
CA ARG A 69 51.03 -6.99 -1.83
C ARG A 69 51.95 -6.10 -2.62
#